data_9b5450c7eba7d61224a786199c622d83
#
_entry.id   9b5450c7eba7d61224a786199c622d83
#
_cell.length_a   1.000
_cell.length_b   1.000
_cell.length_c   1.000
_cell.angle_alpha   90.00
_cell.angle_beta   90.00
_cell.angle_gamma   90.00
#
_symmetry.space_group_name_H-M   'P 1'
#
loop_
_entity.id
_entity.type
_entity.pdbx_description
1 polymer ?
#
loop_
_entity_poly.entity_id
_entity_poly.type
_entity_poly.pdbx_seq_one_letter_code
_entity_poly.pdbx_strand_id
1 'polypeptide(L)'
;MSQRRSYAVNMVVNGRKIKEIVIDPHYESRHSDIDDALILKLGGYLNGREFLAEERDGEWEYFMLDRIEHGGKFYRLVWCMGDHSLFIGVINCFRR
;
A
#
# COMPACT_ATOMS: atom_id res chain seq x y z
N MET A 1 -3.31 12.81 -17.54
CA MET A 1 -2.51 11.59 -17.26
C MET A 1 -2.11 11.59 -15.80
N SER A 2 -2.41 10.53 -15.11
CA SER A 2 -2.06 10.46 -13.70
C SER A 2 -0.59 10.10 -13.53
N GLN A 3 0.06 10.75 -12.56
CA GLN A 3 1.44 10.47 -12.22
C GLN A 3 1.49 9.78 -10.87
N ARG A 4 2.30 8.75 -10.78
CA ARG A 4 2.54 8.07 -9.51
C ARG A 4 3.38 8.97 -8.62
N ARG A 5 3.04 8.97 -7.33
CA ARG A 5 3.78 9.73 -6.34
C ARG A 5 4.55 8.76 -5.45
N SER A 6 5.79 9.12 -5.14
CA SER A 6 6.70 8.27 -4.38
C SER A 6 7.12 8.99 -3.10
N TYR A 7 7.12 8.26 -2.00
CA TYR A 7 7.48 8.79 -0.69
C TYR A 7 8.51 7.88 -0.04
N ALA A 8 9.56 8.49 0.51
CA ALA A 8 10.60 7.74 1.19
C ALA A 8 10.09 7.19 2.52
N VAL A 9 10.38 5.93 2.78
CA VAL A 9 10.04 5.27 4.04
C VAL A 9 11.19 4.38 4.46
N ASN A 10 11.09 3.80 5.65
CA ASN A 10 12.06 2.84 6.14
C ASN A 10 11.30 1.75 6.87
N MET A 11 10.97 0.69 6.13
CA MET A 11 10.12 -0.39 6.63
C MET A 11 10.66 -1.75 6.23
N VAL A 12 10.13 -2.78 6.88
CA VAL A 12 10.36 -4.17 6.48
C VAL A 12 8.99 -4.83 6.36
N VAL A 13 8.69 -5.37 5.19
CA VAL A 13 7.44 -6.07 4.93
C VAL A 13 7.77 -7.39 4.26
N ASN A 14 7.24 -8.48 4.78
CA ASN A 14 7.55 -9.84 4.30
C ASN A 14 9.05 -10.11 4.31
N GLY A 15 9.76 -9.59 5.31
CA GLY A 15 11.20 -9.76 5.41
C GLY A 15 12.00 -8.97 4.39
N ARG A 16 11.36 -8.10 3.61
CA ARG A 16 12.01 -7.30 2.58
C ARG A 16 12.14 -5.85 3.04
N LYS A 17 13.29 -5.27 2.78
CA LYS A 17 13.50 -3.86 3.07
C LYS A 17 12.75 -3.00 2.06
N ILE A 18 11.93 -2.09 2.58
CA ILE A 18 11.12 -1.20 1.76
C ILE A 18 11.58 0.23 1.99
N LYS A 19 12.00 0.89 0.94
CA LYS A 19 12.53 2.26 1.00
C LYS A 19 11.55 3.30 0.50
N GLU A 20 10.53 2.89 -0.25
CA GLU A 20 9.57 3.83 -0.82
C GLU A 20 8.17 3.23 -0.83
N ILE A 21 7.19 4.12 -0.69
CA ILE A 21 5.79 3.79 -1.00
C ILE A 21 5.44 4.61 -2.23
N VAL A 22 5.03 3.91 -3.29
CA VAL A 22 4.61 4.52 -4.55
C VAL A 22 3.09 4.44 -4.61
N ILE A 23 2.44 5.57 -4.80
CA ILE A 23 0.98 5.65 -4.80
C ILE A 23 0.48 5.96 -6.19
N ASP A 24 -0.43 5.12 -6.69
CA ASP A 24 -1.13 5.37 -7.93
C ASP A 24 -2.31 6.28 -7.62
N PRO A 25 -2.38 7.47 -8.21
CA PRO A 25 -3.41 8.45 -7.85
C PRO A 25 -4.81 8.14 -8.36
N HIS A 26 -5.00 7.04 -9.07
CA HIS A 26 -6.33 6.74 -9.60
C HIS A 26 -7.39 6.58 -8.50
N TYR A 27 -6.98 6.29 -7.26
CA TYR A 27 -7.93 6.20 -6.15
C TYR A 27 -8.66 7.52 -5.89
N GLU A 28 -8.04 8.64 -6.25
CA GLU A 28 -8.59 9.98 -5.97
C GLU A 28 -9.95 10.20 -6.63
N SER A 29 -10.19 9.57 -7.76
CA SER A 29 -11.47 9.73 -8.47
C SER A 29 -12.61 8.98 -7.82
N ARG A 30 -12.30 8.08 -6.88
CA ARG A 30 -13.29 7.20 -6.25
C ARG A 30 -13.47 7.43 -4.76
N HIS A 31 -12.44 7.96 -4.10
CA HIS A 31 -12.37 8.00 -2.63
C HIS A 31 -11.88 9.37 -2.19
N SER A 32 -12.77 10.36 -2.21
CA SER A 32 -12.41 11.74 -1.91
C SER A 32 -11.99 11.96 -0.46
N ASP A 33 -12.32 11.04 0.43
CA ASP A 33 -11.95 11.13 1.84
C ASP A 33 -10.59 10.50 2.15
N ILE A 34 -9.89 10.04 1.12
CA ILE A 34 -8.59 9.39 1.27
C ILE A 34 -7.54 10.24 0.55
N ASP A 35 -6.44 10.51 1.24
CA ASP A 35 -5.31 11.24 0.66
C ASP A 35 -4.01 10.46 0.87
N ASP A 36 -2.94 10.98 0.28
CA ASP A 36 -1.64 10.31 0.37
C ASP A 36 -1.15 10.21 1.81
N ALA A 37 -1.40 11.24 2.63
CA ALA A 37 -0.98 11.21 4.02
C ALA A 37 -1.63 10.07 4.78
N LEU A 38 -2.91 9.82 4.55
CA LEU A 38 -3.61 8.69 5.15
C LEU A 38 -3.04 7.36 4.66
N ILE A 39 -2.81 7.24 3.34
CA ILE A 39 -2.25 6.01 2.78
C ILE A 39 -0.89 5.71 3.38
N LEU A 40 -0.05 6.71 3.58
CA LEU A 40 1.25 6.50 4.21
C LEU A 40 1.12 6.02 5.65
N LYS A 41 0.16 6.53 6.39
CA LYS A 41 -0.10 6.07 7.75
C LYS A 41 -0.59 4.62 7.75
N LEU A 42 -1.49 4.29 6.84
CA LEU A 42 -1.98 2.91 6.71
C LEU A 42 -0.85 1.97 6.30
N GLY A 43 0.01 2.41 5.39
CA GLY A 43 1.19 1.65 4.99
C GLY A 43 2.11 1.34 6.15
N GLY A 44 2.20 2.24 7.12
CA GLY A 44 3.00 2.03 8.32
C GLY A 44 2.56 0.84 9.15
N TYR A 45 1.28 0.45 9.07
CA TYR A 45 0.80 -0.74 9.78
C TYR A 45 1.34 -2.04 9.19
N LEU A 46 1.90 -1.99 8.00
CA LEU A 46 2.50 -3.17 7.35
C LEU A 46 3.90 -3.47 7.87
N ASN A 47 4.54 -2.49 8.49
CA ASN A 47 5.93 -2.60 8.92
C ASN A 47 6.11 -3.71 9.94
N GLY A 48 7.11 -4.57 9.71
CA GLY A 48 7.44 -5.68 10.59
C GLY A 48 6.51 -6.88 10.48
N ARG A 49 5.61 -6.88 9.50
CA ARG A 49 4.61 -7.94 9.36
C ARG A 49 4.82 -8.74 8.07
N GLU A 50 4.17 -9.90 8.03
CA GLU A 50 4.21 -10.78 6.87
C GLU A 50 2.79 -11.04 6.40
N PHE A 51 2.62 -11.07 5.08
CA PHE A 51 1.33 -11.26 4.45
C PHE A 51 1.44 -12.30 3.35
N LEU A 52 0.37 -13.04 3.13
CA LEU A 52 0.28 -13.96 2.01
C LEU A 52 -0.29 -13.22 0.81
N ALA A 53 0.32 -13.43 -0.35
CA ALA A 53 -0.15 -12.81 -1.58
C ALA A 53 -1.52 -13.39 -1.95
N GLU A 54 -2.43 -12.50 -2.37
CA GLU A 54 -3.73 -12.89 -2.91
C GLU A 54 -3.57 -13.40 -4.34
N GLU A 55 -2.61 -12.85 -5.07
CA GLU A 55 -2.43 -13.13 -6.48
C GLU A 55 -0.99 -12.85 -6.87
N ARG A 56 -0.52 -13.52 -7.91
CA ARG A 56 0.81 -13.29 -8.44
C ARG A 56 0.73 -13.20 -9.96
N ASP A 57 1.45 -12.22 -10.52
CA ASP A 57 1.55 -12.04 -11.96
C ASP A 57 3.03 -11.77 -12.30
N GLY A 58 3.72 -12.79 -12.81
CA GLY A 58 5.14 -12.68 -13.08
C GLY A 58 5.93 -12.46 -11.80
N GLU A 59 6.71 -11.38 -11.76
CA GLU A 59 7.49 -11.02 -10.58
C GLU A 59 6.70 -10.22 -9.55
N TRP A 60 5.45 -9.87 -9.85
CA TRP A 60 4.64 -9.03 -8.99
C TRP A 60 3.67 -9.86 -8.15
N GLU A 61 3.65 -9.60 -6.87
CA GLU A 61 2.69 -10.18 -5.95
C GLU A 61 1.73 -9.10 -5.47
N TYR A 62 0.46 -9.46 -5.35
CA TYR A 62 -0.60 -8.54 -4.97
C TYR A 62 -1.19 -8.93 -3.63
N PHE A 63 -1.37 -7.95 -2.77
CA PHE A 63 -1.79 -8.13 -1.39
C PHE A 63 -2.98 -7.27 -1.06
N MET A 64 -3.73 -7.68 -0.05
CA MET A 64 -4.84 -6.90 0.47
C MET A 64 -4.88 -7.07 1.98
N LEU A 65 -5.01 -5.97 2.69
CA LEU A 65 -5.27 -5.99 4.13
C LEU A 65 -6.57 -5.27 4.37
N ASP A 66 -7.55 -6.03 4.85
CA ASP A 66 -8.88 -5.51 5.14
C ASP A 66 -8.95 -5.06 6.59
N ARG A 67 -9.80 -4.07 6.85
CA ARG A 67 -10.15 -3.62 8.19
C ARG A 67 -8.96 -3.13 9.01
N ILE A 68 -8.15 -2.28 8.40
CA ILE A 68 -7.12 -1.56 9.13
C ILE A 68 -7.82 -0.46 9.91
N GLU A 69 -7.73 -0.49 11.23
CA GLU A 69 -8.33 0.56 12.05
C GLU A 69 -7.38 1.74 12.19
N HIS A 70 -7.87 2.94 11.90
CA HIS A 70 -7.12 4.16 12.06
C HIS A 70 -8.08 5.31 12.33
N GLY A 71 -7.88 6.03 13.44
CA GLY A 71 -8.72 7.16 13.79
C GLY A 71 -10.19 6.82 14.00
N GLY A 72 -10.48 5.61 14.46
CA GLY A 72 -11.86 5.15 14.70
C GLY A 72 -12.59 4.71 13.45
N LYS A 73 -11.88 4.60 12.33
CA LYS A 73 -12.46 4.16 11.05
C LYS A 73 -11.68 2.95 10.54
N PHE A 74 -12.31 2.19 9.66
CA PHE A 74 -11.70 1.01 9.08
C PHE A 74 -11.45 1.23 7.60
N TYR A 75 -10.29 0.73 7.14
CA TYR A 75 -9.86 0.89 5.74
C TYR A 75 -9.39 -0.43 5.17
N ARG A 76 -9.43 -0.51 3.84
CA ARG A 76 -8.81 -1.61 3.10
C ARG A 76 -7.69 -1.04 2.25
N LEU A 77 -6.53 -1.69 2.30
CA LEU A 77 -5.37 -1.29 1.51
C LEU A 77 -5.02 -2.43 0.55
N VAL A 78 -4.82 -2.09 -0.71
CA VAL A 78 -4.40 -3.03 -1.75
C VAL A 78 -3.06 -2.55 -2.28
N TRP A 79 -2.07 -3.44 -2.25
CA TRP A 79 -0.73 -3.07 -2.71
C TRP A 79 -0.06 -4.22 -3.44
N CYS A 80 1.03 -3.89 -4.14
CA CYS A 80 1.85 -4.90 -4.81
C CYS A 80 3.32 -4.74 -4.40
N MET A 81 4.06 -5.82 -4.53
CA MET A 81 5.50 -5.87 -4.30
C MET A 81 6.13 -6.74 -5.38
N GLY A 82 7.23 -6.27 -5.95
CA GLY A 82 8.02 -7.07 -6.89
C GLY A 82 9.06 -7.89 -6.16
N ASP A 83 9.50 -8.97 -6.79
CA ASP A 83 10.49 -9.88 -6.18
C ASP A 83 11.79 -9.17 -5.82
N HIS A 84 12.18 -8.16 -6.59
CA HIS A 84 13.43 -7.45 -6.38
C HIS A 84 13.24 -5.97 -6.14
N SER A 85 12.02 -5.52 -5.92
CA SER A 85 11.77 -4.10 -5.71
C SER A 85 11.98 -3.73 -4.25
N LEU A 86 12.38 -2.46 -4.04
CA LEU A 86 12.53 -1.89 -2.71
C LEU A 86 11.37 -0.95 -2.39
N PHE A 87 10.25 -1.12 -3.08
CA PHE A 87 9.08 -0.27 -2.87
C PHE A 87 7.80 -1.10 -2.79
N ILE A 88 6.81 -0.52 -2.16
CA ILE A 88 5.44 -1.00 -2.16
C ILE A 88 4.65 -0.11 -3.11
N GLY A 89 3.95 -0.71 -4.06
CA GLY A 89 3.05 0.02 -4.94
C GLY A 89 1.63 -0.04 -4.40
N VAL A 90 1.09 1.07 -3.93
CA VAL A 90 -0.29 1.11 -3.46
C VAL A 90 -1.21 1.29 -4.65
N ILE A 91 -2.05 0.30 -4.87
CA ILE A 91 -2.95 0.25 -6.02
C ILE A 91 -4.28 0.89 -5.68
N ASN A 92 -4.77 0.63 -4.49
CA ASN A 92 -6.07 1.15 -4.07
C ASN A 92 -6.15 1.25 -2.56
N CYS A 93 -7.01 2.15 -2.11
CA CYS A 93 -7.28 2.31 -0.69
C CYS A 93 -8.71 2.83 -0.59
N PHE A 94 -9.50 2.22 0.27
CA PHE A 94 -10.87 2.70 0.46
C PHE A 94 -11.35 2.38 1.86
N ARG A 95 -12.37 3.14 2.24
CA ARG A 95 -12.98 3.02 3.57
C ARG A 95 -13.93 1.84 3.60
N ARG A 96 -13.92 1.13 4.74
CA ARG A 96 -14.80 -0.02 4.95
C ARG A 96 -16.02 0.37 5.76
#